data_1d21d2e66c9386340475a139e5ac2f92
#
_entry.id   1d21d2e66c9386340475a139e5ac2f92
#
_cell.length_a   1.000
_cell.length_b   1.000
_cell.length_c   1.000
_cell.angle_alpha   90.00
_cell.angle_beta   90.00
_cell.angle_gamma   90.00
#
_symmetry.space_group_name_H-M   'P 1'
#
loop_
_entity.id
_entity.type
_entity.pdbx_description
1 polymer ?
#
loop_
_entity_poly.entity_id
_entity_poly.type
_entity_poly.pdbx_seq_one_letter_code
_entity_poly.pdbx_strand_id
1 'polypeptide(L)'
;LSLSLANAGILISKKISDKNFLQLYANHQFSAPYLWLNHTNTDFLKRFNTTDGGVNLHLQLTPRLKFNLYEYAIDEYYRADTEQYNYKDESKATSRRWFQVAGLTFAALQSGVVVELNNGIDLCKSGYQFGVMDGSTRENRLYTSLAAKYFVRNLGFQAGLTHQYTRVNFYGTFPKYFYDYSDEAEDVTADDKLYNRVWEGYFYCKYTPVRHLLFSGAVRKNIPEASQPNYTSWQVSGRWNMNEKFSLLLSAGKYHTYNVPAYNSQNFALHSSRQYSVDLTSHIYDFDLKLSSYLKNENTRDYFAENGKEAVVERRLKGLEFSVARTIGRFSFAGSYTFIDSRVRLGKKSYRSANDMDYIIRTSIVWRTANQWNIGINFSARPGLYYTPVEYALNISDNVWFPLYGDYNSEQVTAYHSLDLTVNKIFPLNKGHLLAFFTITNMLDKSNR
;
A
#
# COMPACT_ATOMS: atom_id res chain seq x y z
N LEU A 1 7.50 23.44 -12.06
CA LEU A 1 8.84 23.13 -11.57
C LEU A 1 8.78 23.02 -10.04
N SER A 2 9.37 21.98 -9.48
CA SER A 2 9.60 21.83 -8.04
C SER A 2 11.09 21.71 -7.76
N LEU A 3 11.54 22.28 -6.68
CA LEU A 3 12.92 22.20 -6.19
C LEU A 3 12.94 22.18 -4.68
N SER A 4 13.66 21.24 -4.08
CA SER A 4 13.90 21.13 -2.65
C SER A 4 15.33 20.69 -2.36
N LEU A 5 15.68 20.51 -1.09
CA LEU A 5 17.00 20.00 -0.67
C LEU A 5 17.28 18.57 -1.17
N ALA A 6 16.24 17.81 -1.51
CA ALA A 6 16.39 16.41 -1.91
C ALA A 6 15.64 16.05 -3.20
N ASN A 7 15.03 17.03 -3.90
CA ASN A 7 14.21 16.74 -5.08
C ASN A 7 14.23 17.90 -6.06
N ALA A 8 14.32 17.57 -7.35
CA ALA A 8 14.05 18.47 -8.48
C ALA A 8 13.03 17.80 -9.40
N GLY A 9 11.98 18.54 -9.79
CA GLY A 9 10.92 17.97 -10.61
C GLY A 9 10.28 18.98 -11.56
N ILE A 10 9.67 18.45 -12.60
CA ILE A 10 8.90 19.21 -13.58
C ILE A 10 7.56 18.53 -13.83
N LEU A 11 6.51 19.33 -13.89
CA LEU A 11 5.19 18.91 -14.33
C LEU A 11 4.75 19.83 -15.48
N ILE A 12 4.36 19.23 -16.59
CA ILE A 12 3.78 19.92 -17.74
C ILE A 12 2.36 19.39 -17.91
N SER A 13 1.38 20.28 -17.88
CA SER A 13 -0.02 19.94 -18.16
C SER A 13 -0.51 20.76 -19.32
N LYS A 14 -1.00 20.09 -20.35
CA LYS A 14 -1.52 20.73 -21.58
C LYS A 14 -2.95 20.28 -21.81
N LYS A 15 -3.86 21.24 -21.81
CA LYS A 15 -5.23 21.06 -22.33
C LYS A 15 -5.12 21.04 -23.87
N ILE A 16 -5.46 19.91 -24.49
CA ILE A 16 -5.45 19.76 -25.95
C ILE A 16 -6.78 20.27 -26.52
N SER A 17 -7.89 19.99 -25.80
CA SER A 17 -9.22 20.51 -26.06
C SER A 17 -10.02 20.53 -24.75
N ASP A 18 -11.30 20.94 -24.76
CA ASP A 18 -12.13 20.97 -23.54
C ASP A 18 -12.30 19.59 -22.89
N LYS A 19 -12.11 18.53 -23.65
CA LYS A 19 -12.28 17.14 -23.21
C LYS A 19 -10.99 16.32 -23.26
N ASN A 20 -9.89 16.90 -23.71
CA ASN A 20 -8.62 16.19 -23.93
C ASN A 20 -7.48 16.88 -23.19
N PHE A 21 -6.70 16.13 -22.47
CA PHE A 21 -5.50 16.65 -21.80
C PHE A 21 -4.35 15.68 -21.83
N LEU A 22 -3.15 16.22 -21.71
CA LEU A 22 -1.89 15.51 -21.53
C LEU A 22 -1.16 16.11 -20.33
N GLN A 23 -0.69 15.25 -19.44
CA GLN A 23 0.21 15.61 -18.35
C GLN A 23 1.48 14.76 -18.47
N LEU A 24 2.61 15.41 -18.31
CA LEU A 24 3.93 14.80 -18.25
C LEU A 24 4.62 15.27 -16.99
N TYR A 25 5.25 14.38 -16.27
CA TYR A 25 6.08 14.76 -15.13
C TYR A 25 7.36 13.93 -15.08
N ALA A 26 8.37 14.52 -14.50
CA ALA A 26 9.63 13.86 -14.16
C ALA A 26 10.16 14.45 -12.86
N ASN A 27 10.68 13.59 -11.99
CA ASN A 27 11.30 13.97 -10.73
C ASN A 27 12.64 13.24 -10.60
N HIS A 28 13.58 13.91 -9.93
CA HIS A 28 14.82 13.29 -9.50
C HIS A 28 15.06 13.64 -8.03
N GLN A 29 15.16 12.62 -7.19
CA GLN A 29 15.53 12.74 -5.80
C GLN A 29 17.01 12.43 -5.63
N PHE A 30 17.68 13.25 -4.84
CA PHE A 30 19.10 13.13 -4.54
C PHE A 30 19.33 13.28 -3.05
N SER A 31 20.16 12.40 -2.48
CA SER A 31 20.34 12.32 -1.03
C SER A 31 21.38 13.27 -0.46
N ALA A 32 22.36 13.72 -1.26
CA ALA A 32 23.55 14.36 -0.73
C ALA A 32 23.29 15.60 0.16
N PRO A 33 22.49 16.62 -0.24
CA PRO A 33 22.23 17.77 0.62
C PRO A 33 21.40 17.41 1.86
N TYR A 34 20.47 16.45 1.72
CA TYR A 34 19.65 15.97 2.84
C TYR A 34 20.50 15.25 3.89
N LEU A 35 21.36 14.32 3.48
CA LEU A 35 22.24 13.58 4.36
C LEU A 35 23.26 14.49 5.03
N TRP A 36 23.80 15.48 4.30
CA TRP A 36 24.70 16.47 4.89
C TRP A 36 24.03 17.28 6.01
N LEU A 37 22.77 17.68 5.84
CA LEU A 37 22.03 18.45 6.84
C LEU A 37 21.58 17.60 8.04
N ASN A 38 21.35 16.30 7.85
CA ASN A 38 20.81 15.38 8.86
C ASN A 38 21.80 14.29 9.28
N HIS A 39 23.12 14.52 9.13
CA HIS A 39 24.17 13.49 9.31
C HIS A 39 24.16 12.81 10.69
N THR A 40 23.73 13.49 11.75
CA THR A 40 23.68 12.96 13.12
C THR A 40 22.61 11.86 13.30
N ASN A 41 21.55 11.88 12.49
CA ASN A 41 20.42 10.95 12.60
C ASN A 41 20.35 9.93 11.45
N THR A 42 21.21 10.09 10.45
CA THR A 42 21.18 9.27 9.21
C THR A 42 22.56 8.81 8.80
N ASP A 43 23.48 8.66 9.75
CA ASP A 43 24.88 8.24 9.51
C ASP A 43 24.99 6.84 8.87
N PHE A 44 24.05 5.94 9.20
CA PHE A 44 23.94 4.62 8.58
C PHE A 44 23.54 4.69 7.09
N LEU A 45 22.84 5.74 6.65
CA LEU A 45 22.37 5.89 5.29
C LEU A 45 23.41 6.61 4.43
N LYS A 46 24.06 5.89 3.51
CA LYS A 46 25.13 6.45 2.66
C LYS A 46 24.62 7.16 1.44
N ARG A 47 23.58 6.62 0.80
CA ARG A 47 23.03 7.19 -0.43
C ARG A 47 21.62 6.66 -0.70
N PHE A 48 20.75 7.53 -1.15
CA PHE A 48 19.55 7.15 -1.87
C PHE A 48 19.35 8.09 -3.08
N ASN A 49 18.94 7.54 -4.19
CA ASN A 49 18.55 8.31 -5.38
C ASN A 49 17.31 7.67 -5.97
N THR A 50 16.39 8.50 -6.41
CA THR A 50 15.18 8.03 -7.10
C THR A 50 14.96 8.92 -8.31
N THR A 51 14.75 8.32 -9.47
CA THR A 51 14.31 9.03 -10.68
C THR A 51 12.99 8.45 -11.09
N ASP A 52 11.97 9.27 -11.20
CA ASP A 52 10.65 8.84 -11.64
C ASP A 52 10.05 9.79 -12.67
N GLY A 53 9.15 9.25 -13.49
CA GLY A 53 8.42 10.02 -14.46
C GLY A 53 7.18 9.33 -14.95
N GLY A 54 6.27 10.09 -15.53
CA GLY A 54 5.02 9.52 -15.99
C GLY A 54 4.28 10.37 -17.01
N VAL A 55 3.34 9.71 -17.63
CA VAL A 55 2.42 10.25 -18.64
C VAL A 55 0.99 9.99 -18.19
N ASN A 56 0.14 11.00 -18.25
CA ASN A 56 -1.30 10.86 -18.10
C ASN A 56 -1.99 11.51 -19.30
N LEU A 57 -2.63 10.69 -20.12
CA LEU A 57 -3.30 11.08 -21.34
C LEU A 57 -4.78 10.73 -21.26
N HIS A 58 -5.64 11.70 -21.48
CA HIS A 58 -7.07 11.51 -21.61
C HIS A 58 -7.55 12.04 -22.96
N LEU A 59 -8.17 11.16 -23.77
CA LEU A 59 -8.70 11.49 -25.08
C LEU A 59 -10.17 11.09 -25.19
N GLN A 60 -11.02 12.06 -25.50
CA GLN A 60 -12.36 11.83 -26.00
C GLN A 60 -12.28 11.69 -27.53
N LEU A 61 -12.10 10.46 -28.01
CA LEU A 61 -11.91 10.16 -29.44
C LEU A 61 -13.19 10.45 -30.26
N THR A 62 -14.34 10.11 -29.68
CA THR A 62 -15.66 10.44 -30.23
C THR A 62 -16.62 10.77 -29.08
N PRO A 63 -17.84 11.27 -29.29
CA PRO A 63 -18.81 11.46 -28.21
C PRO A 63 -19.11 10.21 -27.39
N ARG A 64 -18.82 9.04 -27.95
CA ARG A 64 -19.07 7.72 -27.32
C ARG A 64 -17.83 6.96 -26.89
N LEU A 65 -16.65 7.34 -27.36
CA LEU A 65 -15.40 6.59 -27.16
C LEU A 65 -14.36 7.44 -26.44
N LYS A 66 -13.90 6.96 -25.30
CA LYS A 66 -12.83 7.56 -24.49
C LYS A 66 -11.65 6.62 -24.41
N PHE A 67 -10.45 7.18 -24.46
CA PHE A 67 -9.19 6.50 -24.21
C PHE A 67 -8.45 7.19 -23.06
N ASN A 68 -7.97 6.40 -22.13
CA ASN A 68 -7.12 6.85 -21.03
C ASN A 68 -5.83 6.05 -21.07
N LEU A 69 -4.71 6.73 -20.87
CA LEU A 69 -3.40 6.12 -20.67
C LEU A 69 -2.75 6.75 -19.46
N TYR A 70 -2.31 5.91 -18.53
CA TYR A 70 -1.43 6.29 -17.45
C TYR A 70 -0.18 5.43 -17.54
N GLU A 71 0.98 6.06 -17.51
CA GLU A 71 2.27 5.41 -17.56
C GLU A 71 3.19 6.01 -16.49
N TYR A 72 3.95 5.16 -15.81
CA TYR A 72 4.85 5.52 -14.73
C TYR A 72 6.09 4.66 -14.79
N ALA A 73 7.25 5.29 -14.66
CA ALA A 73 8.54 4.61 -14.55
C ALA A 73 9.31 5.17 -13.36
N ILE A 74 9.99 4.28 -12.62
CA ILE A 74 10.83 4.64 -11.48
C ILE A 74 12.10 3.81 -11.49
N ASP A 75 13.22 4.46 -11.14
CA ASP A 75 14.53 3.84 -10.88
C ASP A 75 15.01 4.31 -9.51
N GLU A 76 15.25 3.37 -8.60
CA GLU A 76 15.61 3.61 -7.22
C GLU A 76 16.94 2.93 -6.89
N TYR A 77 17.75 3.62 -6.10
CA TYR A 77 19.02 3.12 -5.60
C TYR A 77 19.19 3.51 -4.14
N TYR A 78 19.50 2.53 -3.28
CA TYR A 78 19.78 2.70 -1.86
C TYR A 78 21.09 2.05 -1.48
N ARG A 79 21.81 2.69 -0.56
CA ARG A 79 23.05 2.19 0.03
C ARG A 79 23.10 2.60 1.50
N ALA A 80 23.29 1.63 2.37
CA ALA A 80 23.29 1.85 3.82
C ALA A 80 24.20 0.87 4.54
N ASP A 81 24.79 1.28 5.66
CA ASP A 81 25.42 0.36 6.60
C ASP A 81 24.32 -0.43 7.32
N THR A 82 24.40 -1.73 7.26
CA THR A 82 23.39 -2.64 7.80
C THR A 82 24.08 -3.65 8.73
N GLU A 83 23.42 -3.97 9.83
CA GLU A 83 23.86 -5.00 10.75
C GLU A 83 22.74 -6.01 10.94
N GLN A 84 23.00 -7.29 10.65
CA GLN A 84 22.08 -8.40 10.86
C GLN A 84 22.81 -9.60 11.43
N TYR A 85 22.26 -10.21 12.47
CA TYR A 85 22.82 -11.41 13.13
C TYR A 85 24.32 -11.28 13.45
N ASN A 86 24.72 -10.11 13.95
CA ASN A 86 26.12 -9.78 14.29
C ASN A 86 27.08 -9.65 13.10
N TYR A 87 26.57 -9.73 11.87
CA TYR A 87 27.32 -9.41 10.65
C TYR A 87 27.01 -7.98 10.22
N LYS A 88 28.06 -7.20 9.94
CA LYS A 88 27.97 -5.78 9.60
C LYS A 88 28.65 -5.51 8.28
N ASP A 89 27.92 -5.01 7.33
CA ASP A 89 28.43 -4.65 6.00
C ASP A 89 27.55 -3.56 5.35
N GLU A 90 28.01 -3.05 4.21
CA GLU A 90 27.26 -2.15 3.38
C GLU A 90 26.22 -2.90 2.54
N SER A 91 24.96 -2.61 2.76
CA SER A 91 23.86 -3.11 1.94
C SER A 91 23.58 -2.21 0.74
N LYS A 92 23.21 -2.82 -0.40
CA LYS A 92 22.73 -2.13 -1.59
C LYS A 92 21.39 -2.68 -2.03
N ALA A 93 20.46 -1.78 -2.38
CA ALA A 93 19.19 -2.15 -2.98
C ALA A 93 18.92 -1.30 -4.23
N THR A 94 18.44 -1.95 -5.27
CA THR A 94 18.03 -1.31 -6.51
C THR A 94 16.62 -1.74 -6.87
N SER A 95 15.82 -0.83 -7.43
CA SER A 95 14.50 -1.14 -7.94
C SER A 95 14.25 -0.36 -9.22
N ARG A 96 13.81 -1.08 -10.26
CA ARG A 96 13.35 -0.48 -11.52
C ARG A 96 11.96 -0.99 -11.80
N ARG A 97 11.01 -0.09 -11.93
CA ARG A 97 9.63 -0.44 -12.23
C ARG A 97 9.09 0.40 -13.38
N TRP A 98 8.40 -0.27 -14.29
CA TRP A 98 7.57 0.37 -15.29
C TRP A 98 6.15 -0.16 -15.15
N PHE A 99 5.22 0.78 -15.05
CA PHE A 99 3.80 0.51 -14.83
C PHE A 99 2.98 1.28 -15.86
N GLN A 100 2.04 0.59 -16.52
CA GLN A 100 1.13 1.17 -17.48
C GLN A 100 -0.29 0.71 -17.22
N VAL A 101 -1.25 1.62 -17.35
CA VAL A 101 -2.68 1.30 -17.45
C VAL A 101 -3.26 2.00 -18.66
N ALA A 102 -3.86 1.23 -19.56
CA ALA A 102 -4.60 1.74 -20.71
C ALA A 102 -6.07 1.34 -20.59
N GLY A 103 -6.98 2.27 -20.81
CA GLY A 103 -8.42 2.04 -20.72
C GLY A 103 -9.15 2.59 -21.94
N LEU A 104 -10.03 1.78 -22.51
CA LEU A 104 -10.94 2.16 -23.59
C LEU A 104 -12.37 2.02 -23.07
N THR A 105 -13.14 3.12 -23.10
CA THR A 105 -14.53 3.14 -22.66
C THR A 105 -15.43 3.53 -23.81
N PHE A 106 -16.38 2.67 -24.14
CA PHE A 106 -17.43 2.91 -25.11
C PHE A 106 -18.79 3.07 -24.41
N ALA A 107 -19.49 4.19 -24.66
CA ALA A 107 -20.80 4.47 -24.10
C ALA A 107 -21.85 4.52 -25.22
N ALA A 108 -22.80 3.60 -25.18
CA ALA A 108 -23.95 3.61 -26.06
C ALA A 108 -25.06 4.51 -25.48
N LEU A 109 -25.08 5.79 -25.88
CA LEU A 109 -25.87 6.86 -25.26
C LEU A 109 -27.36 6.60 -25.18
N GLN A 110 -27.93 5.82 -26.11
CA GLN A 110 -29.37 5.53 -26.16
C GLN A 110 -29.79 4.32 -25.32
N SER A 111 -28.88 3.39 -25.04
CA SER A 111 -29.19 2.13 -24.35
C SER A 111 -28.73 2.10 -22.86
N GLY A 112 -28.01 3.11 -22.37
CA GLY A 112 -27.46 3.11 -21.03
C GLY A 112 -26.35 2.07 -20.81
N VAL A 113 -25.85 1.47 -21.89
CA VAL A 113 -24.75 0.48 -21.83
C VAL A 113 -23.42 1.16 -21.96
N VAL A 114 -22.48 0.80 -21.07
CA VAL A 114 -21.07 1.21 -21.12
C VAL A 114 -20.21 -0.05 -21.15
N VAL A 115 -19.31 -0.13 -22.14
CA VAL A 115 -18.33 -1.20 -22.25
C VAL A 115 -16.94 -0.64 -21.96
N GLU A 116 -16.18 -1.31 -21.11
CA GLU A 116 -14.83 -0.93 -20.70
C GLU A 116 -13.86 -2.07 -20.98
N LEU A 117 -12.79 -1.77 -21.69
CA LEU A 117 -11.62 -2.63 -21.83
C LEU A 117 -10.46 -1.94 -21.13
N ASN A 118 -9.88 -2.60 -20.14
CA ASN A 118 -8.70 -2.09 -19.43
C ASN A 118 -7.57 -3.10 -19.55
N ASN A 119 -6.36 -2.58 -19.72
CA ASN A 119 -5.13 -3.35 -19.74
C ASN A 119 -4.12 -2.69 -18.79
N GLY A 120 -3.47 -3.50 -17.95
CA GLY A 120 -2.41 -3.08 -17.03
C GLY A 120 -1.16 -3.92 -17.26
N ILE A 121 -0.02 -3.28 -17.25
CA ILE A 121 1.31 -3.90 -17.31
C ILE A 121 2.11 -3.36 -16.15
N ASP A 122 2.77 -4.25 -15.41
CA ASP A 122 3.67 -3.91 -14.31
C ASP A 122 4.94 -4.76 -14.44
N LEU A 123 6.05 -4.12 -14.71
CA LEU A 123 7.36 -4.76 -14.84
C LEU A 123 8.28 -4.21 -13.77
N CYS A 124 8.69 -5.05 -12.83
CA CYS A 124 9.57 -4.68 -11.73
C CYS A 124 10.82 -5.56 -11.72
N LYS A 125 11.99 -4.95 -11.54
CA LYS A 125 13.23 -5.64 -11.26
C LYS A 125 13.86 -5.02 -10.02
N SER A 126 14.11 -5.85 -8.99
CA SER A 126 14.80 -5.47 -7.76
C SER A 126 16.11 -6.24 -7.64
N GLY A 127 17.14 -5.60 -7.11
CA GLY A 127 18.43 -6.22 -6.81
C GLY A 127 18.82 -5.94 -5.37
N TYR A 128 19.47 -6.90 -4.72
CA TYR A 128 19.87 -6.84 -3.32
C TYR A 128 21.28 -7.37 -3.16
N GLN A 129 22.13 -6.65 -2.41
CA GLN A 129 23.47 -7.08 -2.03
C GLN A 129 23.70 -6.82 -0.56
N PHE A 130 24.12 -7.85 0.17
CA PHE A 130 24.53 -7.76 1.57
C PHE A 130 25.29 -9.03 1.96
N GLY A 131 26.58 -8.90 2.30
CA GLY A 131 27.44 -10.05 2.51
C GLY A 131 27.39 -11.03 1.34
N VAL A 132 27.23 -12.32 1.63
CA VAL A 132 27.13 -13.38 0.61
C VAL A 132 25.91 -13.22 -0.33
N MET A 133 24.91 -12.45 0.08
CA MET A 133 23.69 -12.26 -0.73
C MET A 133 23.94 -11.30 -1.89
N ASP A 134 23.84 -11.79 -3.13
CA ASP A 134 23.80 -11.00 -4.37
C ASP A 134 22.70 -11.54 -5.27
N GLY A 135 21.49 -11.04 -5.06
CA GLY A 135 20.30 -11.56 -5.69
C GLY A 135 19.46 -10.51 -6.40
N SER A 136 18.68 -10.95 -7.37
CA SER A 136 17.69 -10.12 -8.04
C SER A 136 16.37 -10.85 -8.21
N THR A 137 15.29 -10.07 -8.15
CA THR A 137 13.93 -10.51 -8.41
C THR A 137 13.38 -9.74 -9.60
N ARG A 138 12.79 -10.46 -10.56
CA ARG A 138 12.04 -9.86 -11.67
C ARG A 138 10.59 -10.29 -11.58
N GLU A 139 9.71 -9.32 -11.41
CA GLU A 139 8.28 -9.54 -11.36
C GLU A 139 7.60 -8.86 -12.55
N ASN A 140 6.86 -9.64 -13.35
CA ASN A 140 6.09 -9.14 -14.48
C ASN A 140 4.63 -9.50 -14.25
N ARG A 141 3.75 -8.49 -14.28
CA ARG A 141 2.30 -8.66 -14.17
C ARG A 141 1.61 -8.09 -15.41
N LEU A 142 0.68 -8.86 -15.94
CA LEU A 142 -0.26 -8.40 -16.97
C LEU A 142 -1.66 -8.54 -16.41
N TYR A 143 -2.49 -7.54 -16.60
CA TYR A 143 -3.89 -7.53 -16.23
C TYR A 143 -4.72 -7.05 -17.42
N THR A 144 -5.77 -7.78 -17.75
CA THR A 144 -6.74 -7.38 -18.77
C THR A 144 -8.15 -7.59 -18.21
N SER A 145 -9.03 -6.62 -18.40
CA SER A 145 -10.43 -6.76 -18.03
C SER A 145 -11.35 -6.21 -19.12
N LEU A 146 -12.40 -6.97 -19.41
CA LEU A 146 -13.52 -6.53 -20.22
C LEU A 146 -14.76 -6.50 -19.33
N ALA A 147 -15.45 -5.38 -19.28
CA ALA A 147 -16.63 -5.17 -18.47
C ALA A 147 -17.74 -4.49 -19.27
N ALA A 148 -18.99 -4.90 -19.03
CA ALA A 148 -20.19 -4.22 -19.50
C ALA A 148 -20.98 -3.72 -18.30
N LYS A 149 -21.40 -2.45 -18.32
CA LYS A 149 -22.23 -1.80 -17.32
C LYS A 149 -23.56 -1.42 -17.97
N TYR A 150 -24.62 -1.62 -17.23
CA TYR A 150 -25.96 -1.24 -17.66
C TYR A 150 -26.72 -0.56 -16.53
N PHE A 151 -27.31 0.58 -16.81
CA PHE A 151 -28.06 1.36 -15.84
C PHE A 151 -29.51 1.53 -16.34
N VAL A 152 -30.45 1.11 -15.50
CA VAL A 152 -31.86 1.25 -15.76
C VAL A 152 -32.57 1.69 -14.49
N ARG A 153 -33.17 2.90 -14.52
CA ARG A 153 -33.86 3.52 -13.37
C ARG A 153 -32.96 3.48 -12.10
N ASN A 154 -33.38 2.70 -11.12
CA ASN A 154 -32.72 2.54 -9.82
C ASN A 154 -31.83 1.29 -9.71
N LEU A 155 -31.60 0.59 -10.81
CA LEU A 155 -30.75 -0.59 -10.92
C LEU A 155 -29.51 -0.30 -11.75
N GLY A 156 -28.37 -0.78 -11.27
CA GLY A 156 -27.12 -0.80 -12.01
C GLY A 156 -26.51 -2.20 -12.00
N PHE A 157 -26.15 -2.69 -13.16
CA PHE A 157 -25.51 -4.00 -13.34
C PHE A 157 -24.14 -3.82 -13.95
N GLN A 158 -23.21 -4.68 -13.54
CA GLN A 158 -21.91 -4.81 -14.19
C GLN A 158 -21.55 -6.29 -14.26
N ALA A 159 -21.14 -6.74 -15.42
CA ALA A 159 -20.57 -8.06 -15.63
C ALA A 159 -19.23 -7.92 -16.33
N GLY A 160 -18.30 -8.79 -16.05
CA GLY A 160 -17.01 -8.74 -16.71
C GLY A 160 -16.19 -9.99 -16.55
N LEU A 161 -15.14 -10.05 -17.36
CA LEU A 161 -14.11 -11.09 -17.36
C LEU A 161 -12.76 -10.39 -17.11
N THR A 162 -11.95 -10.97 -16.24
CA THR A 162 -10.59 -10.52 -15.96
C THR A 162 -9.59 -11.63 -16.21
N HIS A 163 -8.45 -11.26 -16.72
CA HIS A 163 -7.29 -12.13 -16.87
C HIS A 163 -6.10 -11.48 -16.19
N GLN A 164 -5.42 -12.22 -15.34
CA GLN A 164 -4.18 -11.81 -14.69
C GLN A 164 -3.12 -12.86 -14.95
N TYR A 165 -1.95 -12.40 -15.39
CA TYR A 165 -0.75 -13.22 -15.52
C TYR A 165 0.34 -12.60 -14.67
N THR A 166 0.94 -13.36 -13.77
CA THR A 166 2.07 -12.95 -12.93
C THR A 166 3.21 -13.95 -13.13
N ARG A 167 4.39 -13.41 -13.41
CA ARG A 167 5.64 -14.18 -13.49
C ARG A 167 6.65 -13.57 -12.54
N VAL A 168 7.28 -14.41 -11.73
CA VAL A 168 8.37 -14.03 -10.84
C VAL A 168 9.58 -14.88 -11.15
N ASN A 169 10.72 -14.24 -11.31
CA ASN A 169 12.00 -14.92 -11.47
C ASN A 169 12.90 -14.48 -10.32
N PHE A 170 13.52 -15.44 -9.67
CA PHE A 170 14.60 -15.24 -8.70
C PHE A 170 15.90 -15.65 -9.34
N TYR A 171 16.91 -14.79 -9.25
CA TYR A 171 18.21 -15.08 -9.80
C TYR A 171 19.31 -14.52 -8.88
N GLY A 172 20.35 -15.31 -8.64
CA GLY A 172 21.53 -14.91 -7.89
C GLY A 172 21.83 -15.84 -6.73
N THR A 173 22.65 -15.35 -5.83
CA THR A 173 23.16 -16.06 -4.66
C THR A 173 22.41 -15.57 -3.42
N PHE A 174 21.94 -16.51 -2.59
CA PHE A 174 21.21 -16.25 -1.36
C PHE A 174 21.84 -17.06 -0.23
N PRO A 175 21.86 -16.55 1.01
CA PRO A 175 22.34 -17.32 2.14
C PRO A 175 21.49 -18.57 2.33
N LYS A 176 22.12 -19.71 2.51
CA LYS A 176 21.44 -20.97 2.82
C LYS A 176 20.73 -20.92 4.17
N TYR A 177 21.35 -20.23 5.10
CA TYR A 177 20.83 -20.03 6.44
C TYR A 177 20.49 -18.55 6.65
N PHE A 178 19.29 -18.26 7.09
CA PHE A 178 18.77 -16.88 7.25
C PHE A 178 19.52 -16.03 8.32
N TYR A 179 20.38 -16.65 9.11
CA TYR A 179 21.15 -16.02 10.18
C TYR A 179 22.64 -15.82 9.83
N ASP A 180 23.10 -16.27 8.67
CA ASP A 180 24.50 -16.17 8.27
C ASP A 180 24.60 -15.42 6.92
N TYR A 181 25.13 -14.20 6.99
CA TYR A 181 25.36 -13.33 5.83
C TYR A 181 26.86 -13.09 5.57
N SER A 182 27.76 -13.75 6.34
CA SER A 182 29.19 -13.56 6.18
C SER A 182 29.66 -13.92 4.77
N ASP A 183 30.81 -13.40 4.35
CA ASP A 183 31.37 -13.68 3.03
C ASP A 183 31.73 -15.18 2.85
N GLU A 184 31.89 -15.93 3.95
CA GLU A 184 32.19 -17.36 3.98
C GLU A 184 30.93 -18.22 4.20
N ALA A 185 29.73 -17.60 4.28
CA ALA A 185 28.49 -18.31 4.53
C ALA A 185 28.15 -19.29 3.40
N GLU A 186 27.60 -20.45 3.76
CA GLU A 186 27.04 -21.35 2.77
C GLU A 186 25.91 -20.66 2.00
N ASP A 187 25.96 -20.74 0.69
CA ASP A 187 25.00 -20.10 -0.19
C ASP A 187 24.20 -21.09 -1.04
N VAL A 188 23.15 -20.59 -1.65
CA VAL A 188 22.30 -21.29 -2.61
C VAL A 188 22.12 -20.38 -3.84
N THR A 189 22.50 -20.90 -5.00
CA THR A 189 22.21 -20.21 -6.26
C THR A 189 20.76 -20.49 -6.67
N ALA A 190 19.97 -19.44 -6.89
CA ALA A 190 18.62 -19.51 -7.41
C ALA A 190 18.57 -19.10 -8.89
N ASP A 191 17.85 -19.86 -9.72
CA ASP A 191 17.37 -19.48 -11.06
C ASP A 191 15.94 -20.00 -11.21
N ASP A 192 15.07 -19.54 -10.32
CA ASP A 192 13.69 -20.00 -10.27
C ASP A 192 12.78 -19.11 -11.11
N LYS A 193 11.86 -19.76 -11.84
CA LYS A 193 10.87 -19.09 -12.70
C LYS A 193 9.49 -19.61 -12.34
N LEU A 194 8.74 -18.78 -11.65
CA LEU A 194 7.40 -19.08 -11.19
C LEU A 194 6.37 -18.24 -11.96
N TYR A 195 5.23 -18.82 -12.27
CA TYR A 195 4.15 -18.07 -12.90
C TYR A 195 2.79 -18.51 -12.38
N ASN A 196 1.85 -17.58 -12.43
CA ASN A 196 0.45 -17.82 -12.11
C ASN A 196 -0.43 -17.11 -13.14
N ARG A 197 -1.46 -17.79 -13.60
CA ARG A 197 -2.43 -17.28 -14.56
C ARG A 197 -3.82 -17.43 -13.95
N VAL A 198 -4.57 -16.35 -13.85
CA VAL A 198 -5.89 -16.35 -13.22
C VAL A 198 -6.91 -15.74 -14.16
N TRP A 199 -7.96 -16.50 -14.45
CA TRP A 199 -9.15 -16.03 -15.12
C TRP A 199 -10.30 -15.94 -14.12
N GLU A 200 -11.04 -14.83 -14.13
CA GLU A 200 -12.20 -14.65 -13.27
C GLU A 200 -13.34 -13.97 -14.01
N GLY A 201 -14.54 -14.55 -13.89
CA GLY A 201 -15.78 -13.89 -14.27
C GLY A 201 -16.41 -13.25 -13.04
N TYR A 202 -17.06 -12.10 -13.20
CA TYR A 202 -17.75 -11.44 -12.11
C TYR A 202 -19.04 -10.79 -12.54
N PHE A 203 -19.95 -10.66 -11.56
CA PHE A 203 -21.20 -9.94 -11.67
C PHE A 203 -21.39 -9.05 -10.45
N TYR A 204 -21.82 -7.83 -10.68
CA TYR A 204 -22.15 -6.84 -9.64
C TYR A 204 -23.53 -6.25 -9.94
N CYS A 205 -24.31 -6.06 -8.88
CA CYS A 205 -25.59 -5.41 -8.92
C CYS A 205 -25.67 -4.31 -7.85
N LYS A 206 -26.22 -3.18 -8.21
CA LYS A 206 -26.53 -2.05 -7.32
C LYS A 206 -28.01 -1.73 -7.45
N TYR A 207 -28.71 -1.59 -6.31
CA TYR A 207 -30.12 -1.27 -6.24
C TYR A 207 -30.41 -0.12 -5.29
N THR A 208 -31.08 0.89 -5.75
CA THR A 208 -31.44 2.09 -4.98
C THR A 208 -32.97 2.20 -4.96
N PRO A 209 -33.68 1.41 -4.08
CA PRO A 209 -35.15 1.39 -4.06
C PRO A 209 -35.75 2.77 -3.79
N VAL A 210 -35.12 3.52 -2.91
CA VAL A 210 -35.50 4.88 -2.53
C VAL A 210 -34.24 5.71 -2.31
N ARG A 211 -34.33 7.04 -2.30
CA ARG A 211 -33.16 7.96 -2.23
C ARG A 211 -32.22 7.72 -1.05
N HIS A 212 -32.75 7.20 0.06
CA HIS A 212 -32.00 7.01 1.29
C HIS A 212 -31.51 5.57 1.51
N LEU A 213 -31.85 4.62 0.61
CA LEU A 213 -31.42 3.23 0.73
C LEU A 213 -30.68 2.80 -0.54
N LEU A 214 -29.53 2.17 -0.36
CA LEU A 214 -28.72 1.59 -1.41
C LEU A 214 -28.25 0.22 -1.00
N PHE A 215 -28.48 -0.77 -1.85
CA PHE A 215 -27.95 -2.13 -1.69
C PHE A 215 -27.01 -2.44 -2.83
N SER A 216 -25.94 -3.20 -2.56
CA SER A 216 -25.10 -3.73 -3.61
C SER A 216 -24.63 -5.12 -3.28
N GLY A 217 -24.39 -5.92 -4.33
CA GLY A 217 -23.85 -7.26 -4.22
C GLY A 217 -22.97 -7.58 -5.41
N ALA A 218 -21.93 -8.38 -5.16
CA ALA A 218 -21.06 -8.89 -6.21
C ALA A 218 -20.70 -10.34 -5.93
N VAL A 219 -20.50 -11.07 -7.00
CA VAL A 219 -19.91 -12.41 -7.01
C VAL A 219 -18.80 -12.45 -8.05
N ARG A 220 -17.70 -13.10 -7.71
CA ARG A 220 -16.55 -13.33 -8.59
C ARG A 220 -16.15 -14.79 -8.48
N LYS A 221 -16.00 -15.42 -9.61
CA LYS A 221 -15.66 -16.84 -9.73
C LYS A 221 -14.42 -16.98 -10.58
N ASN A 222 -13.42 -17.74 -10.10
CA ASN A 222 -12.30 -18.09 -10.95
C ASN A 222 -12.69 -19.22 -11.92
N ILE A 223 -11.98 -19.25 -13.04
CA ILE A 223 -11.99 -20.33 -14.01
C ILE A 223 -10.63 -21.04 -13.84
N PRO A 224 -10.54 -22.09 -13.01
CA PRO A 224 -9.27 -22.67 -12.60
C PRO A 224 -8.59 -23.40 -13.77
N GLU A 225 -7.28 -23.26 -13.91
CA GLU A 225 -6.43 -24.15 -14.68
C GLU A 225 -6.19 -25.45 -13.89
N ALA A 226 -5.68 -26.51 -14.55
CA ALA A 226 -5.68 -27.88 -14.04
C ALA A 226 -5.14 -28.15 -12.63
N SER A 227 -4.27 -27.27 -12.09
CA SER A 227 -3.70 -27.40 -10.74
C SER A 227 -4.18 -26.34 -9.75
N GLN A 228 -5.05 -25.42 -10.17
CA GLN A 228 -5.48 -24.29 -9.34
C GLN A 228 -6.71 -24.65 -8.50
N PRO A 229 -6.76 -24.20 -7.24
CA PRO A 229 -7.94 -24.36 -6.42
C PRO A 229 -9.11 -23.54 -6.97
N ASN A 230 -10.30 -24.12 -6.89
CA ASN A 230 -11.54 -23.47 -7.27
C ASN A 230 -12.06 -22.59 -6.11
N TYR A 231 -12.38 -21.33 -6.38
CA TYR A 231 -12.90 -20.41 -5.37
C TYR A 231 -14.00 -19.50 -5.89
N THR A 232 -14.78 -18.98 -4.97
CA THR A 232 -15.78 -17.94 -5.20
C THR A 232 -15.64 -16.86 -4.16
N SER A 233 -15.43 -15.63 -4.61
CA SER A 233 -15.48 -14.42 -3.80
C SER A 233 -16.84 -13.78 -3.92
N TRP A 234 -17.34 -13.16 -2.86
CA TRP A 234 -18.60 -12.44 -2.87
C TRP A 234 -18.53 -11.27 -1.89
N GLN A 235 -19.36 -10.27 -2.14
CA GLN A 235 -19.60 -9.16 -1.22
C GLN A 235 -21.04 -8.69 -1.30
N VAL A 236 -21.54 -8.20 -0.18
CA VAL A 236 -22.83 -7.52 -0.08
C VAL A 236 -22.66 -6.28 0.76
N SER A 237 -23.39 -5.23 0.44
CA SER A 237 -23.43 -4.03 1.30
C SER A 237 -24.79 -3.35 1.25
N GLY A 238 -25.14 -2.65 2.32
CA GLY A 238 -26.32 -1.84 2.42
C GLY A 238 -25.97 -0.50 3.04
N ARG A 239 -26.33 0.60 2.38
CA ARG A 239 -26.22 1.95 2.91
C ARG A 239 -27.60 2.51 3.21
N TRP A 240 -27.76 3.05 4.40
CA TRP A 240 -28.93 3.77 4.83
C TRP A 240 -28.55 5.21 5.20
N ASN A 241 -28.95 6.16 4.40
CA ASN A 241 -28.90 7.58 4.74
C ASN A 241 -30.13 7.89 5.59
N MET A 242 -30.00 7.81 6.93
CA MET A 242 -31.11 8.01 7.88
C MET A 242 -31.74 9.39 7.69
N ASN A 243 -30.89 10.38 7.47
CA ASN A 243 -31.24 11.74 7.11
C ASN A 243 -30.01 12.42 6.45
N GLU A 244 -30.06 13.73 6.24
CA GLU A 244 -28.96 14.51 5.64
C GLU A 244 -27.69 14.52 6.51
N LYS A 245 -27.81 14.20 7.80
CA LYS A 245 -26.70 14.26 8.77
C LYS A 245 -26.11 12.89 9.09
N PHE A 246 -26.82 11.80 8.91
CA PHE A 246 -26.40 10.46 9.32
C PHE A 246 -26.50 9.45 8.19
N SER A 247 -25.45 8.68 8.01
CA SER A 247 -25.41 7.55 7.07
C SER A 247 -24.77 6.33 7.74
N LEU A 248 -25.41 5.19 7.61
CA LEU A 248 -24.95 3.88 8.07
C LEU A 248 -24.63 3.00 6.87
N LEU A 249 -23.44 2.40 6.82
CA LEU A 249 -23.04 1.41 5.84
C LEU A 249 -22.70 0.11 6.55
N LEU A 250 -23.34 -0.97 6.13
CA LEU A 250 -23.04 -2.35 6.55
C LEU A 250 -22.44 -3.09 5.35
N SER A 251 -21.40 -3.86 5.57
CA SER A 251 -20.85 -4.70 4.51
C SER A 251 -20.34 -6.05 5.05
N ALA A 252 -20.42 -7.07 4.19
CA ALA A 252 -19.90 -8.40 4.42
C ALA A 252 -19.34 -8.97 3.12
N GLY A 253 -18.26 -9.77 3.21
CA GLY A 253 -17.69 -10.40 2.04
C GLY A 253 -16.70 -11.51 2.35
N LYS A 254 -16.47 -12.35 1.34
CA LYS A 254 -15.39 -13.35 1.28
C LYS A 254 -14.55 -13.08 0.05
N TYR A 255 -13.26 -12.93 0.24
CA TYR A 255 -12.31 -12.54 -0.79
C TYR A 255 -11.21 -13.59 -0.91
N HIS A 256 -10.66 -13.71 -2.11
CA HIS A 256 -9.53 -14.58 -2.41
C HIS A 256 -8.49 -13.79 -3.21
N THR A 257 -7.22 -14.09 -2.96
CA THR A 257 -6.09 -13.53 -3.71
C THR A 257 -4.92 -14.50 -3.67
N TYR A 258 -4.09 -14.50 -4.72
CA TYR A 258 -2.81 -15.19 -4.69
C TYR A 258 -1.73 -14.26 -4.15
N ASN A 259 -0.87 -14.78 -3.25
CA ASN A 259 0.35 -14.07 -2.88
C ASN A 259 1.38 -14.16 -4.01
N VAL A 260 2.29 -13.20 -4.03
CA VAL A 260 3.51 -13.29 -4.83
C VAL A 260 4.53 -14.07 -4.01
N PRO A 261 5.14 -15.16 -4.54
CA PRO A 261 6.13 -15.92 -3.80
C PRO A 261 7.39 -15.07 -3.51
N ALA A 262 8.02 -15.33 -2.36
CA ALA A 262 9.36 -14.86 -2.04
C ALA A 262 10.40 -15.92 -2.50
N TYR A 263 11.70 -15.58 -2.45
CA TYR A 263 12.75 -16.51 -2.91
C TYR A 263 12.80 -17.83 -2.12
N ASN A 264 12.33 -17.86 -0.89
CA ASN A 264 12.23 -19.03 -0.02
C ASN A 264 10.86 -19.73 -0.09
N SER A 265 9.92 -19.21 -0.92
CA SER A 265 8.56 -19.70 -1.06
C SER A 265 8.30 -20.03 -2.54
N GLN A 266 8.32 -21.29 -2.90
CA GLN A 266 8.28 -21.72 -4.30
C GLN A 266 6.87 -21.79 -4.92
N ASN A 267 5.83 -21.23 -4.28
CA ASN A 267 4.45 -21.36 -4.77
C ASN A 267 3.62 -20.09 -4.61
N PHE A 268 2.75 -19.86 -5.59
CA PHE A 268 1.63 -18.93 -5.45
C PHE A 268 0.56 -19.57 -4.55
N ALA A 269 0.45 -19.12 -3.31
CA ALA A 269 -0.58 -19.62 -2.39
C ALA A 269 -1.86 -18.80 -2.50
N LEU A 270 -3.00 -19.50 -2.54
CA LEU A 270 -4.31 -18.85 -2.48
C LEU A 270 -4.63 -18.49 -1.03
N HIS A 271 -4.82 -17.20 -0.77
CA HIS A 271 -5.28 -16.66 0.50
C HIS A 271 -6.77 -16.38 0.45
N SER A 272 -7.45 -16.54 1.57
CA SER A 272 -8.86 -16.19 1.71
C SER A 272 -9.08 -15.30 2.93
N SER A 273 -10.02 -14.38 2.81
CA SER A 273 -10.41 -13.46 3.87
C SER A 273 -11.92 -13.35 3.94
N ARG A 274 -12.49 -13.39 5.15
CA ARG A 274 -13.87 -13.02 5.45
C ARG A 274 -13.86 -11.72 6.21
N GLN A 275 -14.65 -10.77 5.75
CA GLN A 275 -14.68 -9.42 6.32
C GLN A 275 -16.11 -8.98 6.56
N TYR A 276 -16.30 -8.28 7.68
CA TYR A 276 -17.55 -7.64 8.07
C TYR A 276 -17.21 -6.24 8.53
N SER A 277 -17.99 -5.24 8.14
CA SER A 277 -17.81 -3.87 8.62
C SER A 277 -19.11 -3.13 8.83
N VAL A 278 -19.05 -2.20 9.77
CA VAL A 278 -20.10 -1.23 10.07
C VAL A 278 -19.45 0.14 10.08
N ASP A 279 -19.95 1.05 9.24
CA ASP A 279 -19.48 2.43 9.18
C ASP A 279 -20.65 3.37 9.46
N LEU A 280 -20.51 4.23 10.46
CA LEU A 280 -21.42 5.33 10.75
C LEU A 280 -20.72 6.64 10.42
N THR A 281 -21.32 7.45 9.55
CA THR A 281 -20.84 8.79 9.24
C THR A 281 -21.88 9.82 9.65
N SER A 282 -21.41 10.97 10.15
CA SER A 282 -22.28 12.04 10.56
C SER A 282 -21.68 13.40 10.23
N HIS A 283 -22.55 14.35 9.84
CA HIS A 283 -22.22 15.75 9.69
C HIS A 283 -23.13 16.58 10.61
N ILE A 284 -22.59 17.01 11.77
CA ILE A 284 -23.36 17.73 12.81
C ILE A 284 -22.56 18.96 13.26
N TYR A 285 -23.18 20.12 13.26
CA TYR A 285 -22.57 21.40 13.67
C TYR A 285 -21.20 21.65 13.02
N ASP A 286 -21.10 21.37 11.71
CA ASP A 286 -19.86 21.46 10.91
C ASP A 286 -18.75 20.47 11.32
N PHE A 287 -19.06 19.48 12.16
CA PHE A 287 -18.21 18.34 12.41
C PHE A 287 -18.50 17.21 11.43
N ASP A 288 -17.45 16.74 10.78
CA ASP A 288 -17.45 15.47 10.06
C ASP A 288 -16.99 14.37 11.01
N LEU A 289 -17.88 13.45 11.34
CA LEU A 289 -17.61 12.33 12.25
C LEU A 289 -17.72 11.02 11.49
N LYS A 290 -16.79 10.13 11.73
CA LYS A 290 -16.85 8.75 11.22
C LYS A 290 -16.47 7.78 12.32
N LEU A 291 -17.30 6.74 12.51
CA LEU A 291 -17.04 5.59 13.35
C LEU A 291 -17.12 4.33 12.49
N SER A 292 -16.03 3.56 12.44
CA SER A 292 -15.94 2.31 11.70
C SER A 292 -15.56 1.18 12.63
N SER A 293 -16.22 0.03 12.51
CA SER A 293 -15.84 -1.20 13.19
C SER A 293 -15.77 -2.33 12.17
N TYR A 294 -14.76 -3.18 12.28
CA TYR A 294 -14.60 -4.29 11.36
C TYR A 294 -14.05 -5.55 12.04
N LEU A 295 -14.41 -6.68 11.46
CA LEU A 295 -13.88 -7.99 11.78
C LEU A 295 -13.36 -8.64 10.49
N LYS A 296 -12.12 -9.07 10.52
CA LYS A 296 -11.48 -9.79 9.43
C LYS A 296 -10.89 -11.09 9.94
N ASN A 297 -11.26 -12.21 9.29
CA ASN A 297 -10.63 -13.50 9.51
C ASN A 297 -9.96 -13.91 8.19
N GLU A 298 -8.68 -14.20 8.22
CA GLU A 298 -7.91 -14.56 7.03
C GLU A 298 -7.00 -15.76 7.28
N ASN A 299 -6.84 -16.56 6.23
CA ASN A 299 -5.77 -17.53 6.15
C ASN A 299 -4.61 -16.86 5.41
N THR A 300 -3.47 -16.79 6.04
CA THR A 300 -2.25 -16.20 5.48
C THR A 300 -1.08 -17.14 5.67
N ARG A 301 0.04 -16.86 5.05
CA ARG A 301 1.31 -17.49 5.39
C ARG A 301 2.07 -16.56 6.31
N ASP A 302 2.67 -17.13 7.30
CA ASP A 302 3.56 -16.42 8.23
C ASP A 302 4.86 -17.20 8.39
N TYR A 303 5.96 -16.49 8.59
CA TYR A 303 7.27 -17.07 8.77
C TYR A 303 7.53 -17.22 10.26
N PHE A 304 7.76 -18.46 10.70
CA PHE A 304 8.12 -18.74 12.08
C PHE A 304 9.63 -18.90 12.19
N ALA A 305 10.25 -17.99 12.91
CA ALA A 305 11.69 -17.96 13.10
C ALA A 305 12.25 -19.24 13.75
N GLU A 306 11.45 -19.89 14.61
CA GLU A 306 11.85 -21.10 15.36
C GLU A 306 12.31 -22.28 14.47
N ASN A 307 11.79 -22.37 13.24
CA ASN A 307 12.13 -23.50 12.35
C ASN A 307 12.42 -23.09 10.91
N GLY A 308 12.49 -21.80 10.62
CA GLY A 308 12.78 -21.27 9.28
C GLY A 308 11.75 -21.64 8.20
N LYS A 309 10.53 -22.05 8.59
CA LYS A 309 9.50 -22.53 7.66
C LYS A 309 8.30 -21.62 7.66
N GLU A 310 7.76 -21.39 6.44
CA GLU A 310 6.44 -20.81 6.30
C GLU A 310 5.36 -21.78 6.76
N ALA A 311 4.40 -21.29 7.51
CA ALA A 311 3.21 -22.04 7.87
C ALA A 311 1.94 -21.28 7.45
N VAL A 312 0.90 -22.01 7.09
CA VAL A 312 -0.43 -21.42 6.90
C VAL A 312 -1.02 -21.18 8.27
N VAL A 313 -1.34 -19.92 8.55
CA VAL A 313 -1.89 -19.47 9.82
C VAL A 313 -3.24 -18.81 9.62
N GLU A 314 -4.08 -18.90 10.64
CA GLU A 314 -5.31 -18.13 10.72
C GLU A 314 -5.02 -16.81 11.46
N ARG A 315 -5.32 -15.68 10.79
CA ARG A 315 -5.25 -14.36 11.42
C ARG A 315 -6.67 -13.84 11.66
N ARG A 316 -6.93 -13.42 12.87
CA ARG A 316 -8.15 -12.72 13.23
C ARG A 316 -7.82 -11.28 13.62
N LEU A 317 -8.48 -10.35 12.97
CA LEU A 317 -8.28 -8.93 13.17
C LEU A 317 -9.63 -8.27 13.46
N LYS A 318 -9.67 -7.49 14.54
CA LYS A 318 -10.80 -6.62 14.89
C LYS A 318 -10.29 -5.21 14.97
N GLY A 319 -11.05 -4.26 14.46
CA GLY A 319 -10.68 -2.87 14.50
C GLY A 319 -11.85 -1.98 14.85
N LEU A 320 -11.51 -0.86 15.50
CA LEU A 320 -12.40 0.26 15.75
C LEU A 320 -11.66 1.52 15.34
N GLU A 321 -12.28 2.33 14.49
CA GLU A 321 -11.73 3.58 14.02
C GLU A 321 -12.72 4.70 14.26
N PHE A 322 -12.26 5.76 14.90
CA PHE A 322 -12.99 7.01 15.05
C PHE A 322 -12.24 8.14 14.41
N SER A 323 -12.91 8.98 13.65
CA SER A 323 -12.32 10.20 13.11
C SER A 323 -13.26 11.39 13.24
N VAL A 324 -12.67 12.57 13.44
CA VAL A 324 -13.35 13.85 13.55
C VAL A 324 -12.59 14.88 12.74
N ALA A 325 -13.32 15.71 11.99
CA ALA A 325 -12.76 16.89 11.34
C ALA A 325 -13.73 18.07 11.46
N ARG A 326 -13.17 19.28 11.57
CA ARG A 326 -13.92 20.54 11.56
C ARG A 326 -13.06 21.69 11.08
N THR A 327 -13.69 22.62 10.36
CA THR A 327 -13.07 23.90 10.03
C THR A 327 -13.83 25.05 10.72
N ILE A 328 -13.12 25.87 11.51
CA ILE A 328 -13.66 27.02 12.22
C ILE A 328 -12.87 28.25 11.75
N GLY A 329 -13.51 29.07 10.92
CA GLY A 329 -12.85 30.24 10.34
C GLY A 329 -11.57 29.86 9.59
N ARG A 330 -10.41 30.24 10.12
CA ARG A 330 -9.09 29.99 9.52
C ARG A 330 -8.40 28.73 10.03
N PHE A 331 -9.00 28.03 10.99
CA PHE A 331 -8.45 26.83 11.60
C PHE A 331 -9.18 25.58 11.09
N SER A 332 -8.40 24.59 10.66
CA SER A 332 -8.90 23.26 10.34
C SER A 332 -8.31 22.27 11.34
N PHE A 333 -9.17 21.48 11.96
CA PHE A 333 -8.82 20.43 12.91
C PHE A 333 -9.20 19.09 12.32
N ALA A 334 -8.32 18.10 12.44
CA ALA A 334 -8.62 16.72 12.15
C ALA A 334 -8.00 15.83 13.22
N GLY A 335 -8.71 14.78 13.61
CA GLY A 335 -8.23 13.80 14.57
C GLY A 335 -8.74 12.40 14.23
N SER A 336 -7.94 11.39 14.51
CA SER A 336 -8.36 9.99 14.40
C SER A 336 -7.76 9.16 15.54
N TYR A 337 -8.54 8.17 15.96
CA TYR A 337 -8.14 7.11 16.86
C TYR A 337 -8.46 5.78 16.20
N THR A 338 -7.50 4.87 16.17
CA THR A 338 -7.67 3.51 15.65
C THR A 338 -7.20 2.53 16.71
N PHE A 339 -8.01 1.52 16.97
CA PHE A 339 -7.69 0.34 17.78
C PHE A 339 -7.69 -0.89 16.89
N ILE A 340 -6.68 -1.75 17.03
CA ILE A 340 -6.54 -3.00 16.27
C ILE A 340 -6.15 -4.11 17.24
N ASP A 341 -7.00 -5.13 17.40
CA ASP A 341 -6.68 -6.42 18.04
C ASP A 341 -6.44 -7.45 16.93
N SER A 342 -5.19 -7.81 16.73
CA SER A 342 -4.75 -8.74 15.69
C SER A 342 -4.09 -9.96 16.29
N ARG A 343 -4.69 -11.13 16.09
CA ARG A 343 -4.23 -12.42 16.64
C ARG A 343 -3.89 -13.38 15.50
N VAL A 344 -2.76 -14.05 15.67
CA VAL A 344 -2.32 -15.15 14.82
C VAL A 344 -2.56 -16.46 15.56
N ARG A 345 -3.24 -17.40 14.94
CA ARG A 345 -3.50 -18.74 15.49
C ARG A 345 -2.65 -19.76 14.75
N LEU A 346 -1.86 -20.51 15.50
CA LEU A 346 -1.09 -21.64 15.03
C LEU A 346 -1.49 -22.88 15.85
N GLY A 347 -2.20 -23.81 15.22
CA GLY A 347 -2.77 -24.96 15.91
C GLY A 347 -3.71 -24.54 17.03
N LYS A 348 -3.38 -24.91 18.29
CA LYS A 348 -4.17 -24.56 19.49
C LYS A 348 -3.73 -23.27 20.17
N LYS A 349 -2.57 -22.74 19.84
CA LYS A 349 -2.01 -21.52 20.46
C LYS A 349 -2.45 -20.28 19.67
N SER A 350 -2.63 -19.18 20.37
CA SER A 350 -2.94 -17.86 19.80
C SER A 350 -1.93 -16.83 20.28
N TYR A 351 -1.36 -16.09 19.37
CA TYR A 351 -0.31 -15.10 19.60
C TYR A 351 -0.76 -13.72 19.12
N ARG A 352 -0.13 -12.68 19.63
CA ARG A 352 -0.28 -11.34 19.05
C ARG A 352 0.37 -11.30 17.67
N SER A 353 -0.25 -10.61 16.72
CA SER A 353 0.40 -10.28 15.45
C SER A 353 1.40 -9.14 15.63
N ALA A 354 2.44 -9.07 14.83
CA ALA A 354 3.35 -7.91 14.82
C ALA A 354 2.60 -6.57 14.66
N ASN A 355 1.47 -6.57 13.94
CA ASN A 355 0.64 -5.41 13.68
C ASN A 355 -0.54 -5.23 14.67
N ASP A 356 -0.49 -5.88 15.83
CA ASP A 356 -1.46 -5.66 16.91
C ASP A 356 -1.19 -4.30 17.56
N MET A 357 -2.19 -3.40 17.57
CA MET A 357 -2.01 -2.02 18.00
C MET A 357 -3.17 -1.56 18.87
N ASP A 358 -2.93 -1.43 20.15
CA ASP A 358 -3.93 -0.98 21.11
C ASP A 358 -4.41 0.46 20.87
N TYR A 359 -3.60 1.27 20.14
CA TYR A 359 -3.98 2.60 19.71
C TYR A 359 -3.13 3.08 18.53
N ILE A 360 -3.75 3.87 17.66
CA ILE A 360 -3.06 4.75 16.72
C ILE A 360 -3.79 6.08 16.80
N ILE A 361 -3.09 7.13 17.23
CA ILE A 361 -3.61 8.49 17.34
C ILE A 361 -2.94 9.34 16.27
N ARG A 362 -3.76 10.07 15.52
CA ARG A 362 -3.27 11.11 14.59
C ARG A 362 -4.10 12.35 14.77
N THR A 363 -3.45 13.48 14.90
CA THR A 363 -4.11 14.79 14.96
C THR A 363 -3.41 15.79 14.07
N SER A 364 -4.18 16.69 13.49
CA SER A 364 -3.70 17.73 12.62
C SER A 364 -4.44 19.04 12.92
N ILE A 365 -3.70 20.13 13.07
CA ILE A 365 -4.22 21.49 13.19
C ILE A 365 -3.57 22.31 12.10
N VAL A 366 -4.38 22.95 11.25
CA VAL A 366 -3.89 23.81 10.17
C VAL A 366 -4.49 25.20 10.34
N TRP A 367 -3.62 26.18 10.49
CA TRP A 367 -3.99 27.61 10.51
C TRP A 367 -3.69 28.23 9.14
N ARG A 368 -4.72 28.79 8.50
CA ARG A 368 -4.64 29.51 7.23
C ARG A 368 -4.77 31.00 7.47
N THR A 369 -3.70 31.75 7.21
CA THR A 369 -3.72 33.20 7.40
C THR A 369 -4.30 33.92 6.17
N ALA A 370 -4.69 35.20 6.34
CA ALA A 370 -5.14 36.04 5.22
C ALA A 370 -4.06 36.25 4.15
N ASN A 371 -2.77 36.19 4.54
CA ASN A 371 -1.63 36.39 3.65
C ASN A 371 -1.11 35.11 3.01
N GLN A 372 -2.00 34.10 2.85
CA GLN A 372 -1.70 32.82 2.19
C GLN A 372 -0.59 31.97 2.85
N TRP A 373 -0.35 32.18 4.15
CA TRP A 373 0.41 31.26 4.96
C TRP A 373 -0.48 30.12 5.43
N ASN A 374 0.02 28.89 5.38
CA ASN A 374 -0.56 27.75 6.04
C ASN A 374 0.47 27.19 7.01
N ILE A 375 0.08 27.10 8.28
CA ILE A 375 0.91 26.57 9.36
C ILE A 375 0.19 25.35 9.88
N GLY A 376 0.80 24.18 9.75
CA GLY A 376 0.26 22.89 10.14
C GLY A 376 1.09 22.25 11.23
N ILE A 377 0.44 21.77 12.29
CA ILE A 377 1.03 20.92 13.32
C ILE A 377 0.35 19.56 13.21
N ASN A 378 1.17 18.50 13.08
CA ASN A 378 0.69 17.12 13.02
C ASN A 378 1.31 16.34 14.16
N PHE A 379 0.50 15.60 14.90
CA PHE A 379 0.95 14.69 15.93
C PHE A 379 0.50 13.26 15.56
N SER A 380 1.40 12.31 15.72
CA SER A 380 1.10 10.89 15.59
C SER A 380 1.71 10.09 16.73
N ALA A 381 0.94 9.12 17.25
CA ALA A 381 1.38 8.21 18.29
C ALA A 381 0.82 6.81 18.02
N ARG A 382 1.63 5.79 18.25
CA ARG A 382 1.23 4.38 18.22
C ARG A 382 2.11 3.56 19.18
N PRO A 383 1.65 2.39 19.64
CA PRO A 383 2.52 1.46 20.36
C PRO A 383 3.63 0.94 19.43
N GLY A 384 4.65 0.36 20.00
CA GLY A 384 5.66 -0.37 19.26
C GLY A 384 5.07 -1.61 18.56
N LEU A 385 5.76 -2.13 17.57
CA LEU A 385 5.40 -3.40 16.93
C LEU A 385 5.80 -4.56 17.83
N TYR A 386 5.00 -5.63 17.83
CA TYR A 386 5.37 -6.87 18.50
C TYR A 386 6.42 -7.62 17.66
N TYR A 387 7.37 -8.24 18.34
CA TYR A 387 8.41 -9.07 17.71
C TYR A 387 8.72 -10.29 18.57
N THR A 388 9.30 -11.31 17.94
CA THR A 388 9.82 -12.49 18.60
C THR A 388 11.25 -12.19 19.06
N PRO A 389 11.54 -12.14 20.38
CA PRO A 389 12.89 -11.85 20.85
C PRO A 389 13.85 -12.99 20.56
N VAL A 390 15.12 -12.65 20.38
CA VAL A 390 16.22 -13.61 20.46
C VAL A 390 16.65 -13.71 21.93
N GLU A 391 16.36 -14.83 22.57
CA GLU A 391 16.71 -15.05 23.98
C GLU A 391 18.18 -15.45 24.16
N TYR A 392 18.70 -16.27 23.24
CA TYR A 392 20.04 -16.73 23.21
C TYR A 392 20.59 -16.76 21.80
N ALA A 393 21.92 -16.68 21.70
CA ALA A 393 22.61 -16.93 20.46
C ALA A 393 23.73 -17.95 20.72
N LEU A 394 23.75 -19.07 19.99
CA LEU A 394 24.80 -20.06 20.04
C LEU A 394 25.86 -19.72 19.03
N ASN A 395 27.09 -19.57 19.44
CA ASN A 395 28.21 -19.47 18.52
C ASN A 395 28.47 -20.85 17.93
N ILE A 396 28.24 -21.03 16.65
CA ILE A 396 28.42 -22.30 15.91
C ILE A 396 29.69 -22.33 15.09
N SER A 397 30.27 -21.16 14.78
CA SER A 397 31.62 -21.00 14.20
C SER A 397 32.08 -19.56 14.41
N ASP A 398 33.32 -19.25 14.05
CA ASP A 398 33.85 -17.88 14.14
C ASP A 398 32.95 -16.90 13.46
N ASN A 399 32.41 -15.94 14.24
CA ASN A 399 31.44 -14.90 13.81
C ASN A 399 30.06 -15.37 13.34
N VAL A 400 29.70 -16.65 13.44
CA VAL A 400 28.37 -17.16 13.09
C VAL A 400 27.59 -17.52 14.33
N TRP A 401 26.46 -16.87 14.53
CA TRP A 401 25.60 -17.00 15.70
C TRP A 401 24.23 -17.53 15.32
N PHE A 402 23.89 -18.72 15.82
CA PHE A 402 22.55 -19.29 15.63
C PHE A 402 21.58 -18.69 16.67
N PRO A 403 20.52 -17.97 16.23
CA PRO A 403 19.57 -17.36 17.14
C PRO A 403 18.60 -18.41 17.71
N LEU A 404 18.43 -18.41 19.02
CA LEU A 404 17.36 -19.11 19.72
C LEU A 404 16.29 -18.11 20.11
N TYR A 405 15.12 -18.31 19.56
CA TYR A 405 13.99 -17.38 19.70
C TYR A 405 13.16 -17.73 20.92
N GLY A 406 12.66 -16.70 21.62
CA GLY A 406 11.65 -16.80 22.63
C GLY A 406 10.24 -17.02 22.06
N ASP A 407 9.24 -16.77 22.88
CA ASP A 407 7.84 -16.90 22.46
C ASP A 407 7.50 -15.95 21.30
N TYR A 408 6.72 -16.45 20.35
CA TYR A 408 6.34 -15.70 19.13
C TYR A 408 5.63 -14.39 19.46
N ASN A 409 6.20 -13.26 18.98
CA ASN A 409 5.69 -11.90 19.19
C ASN A 409 5.40 -11.57 20.68
N SER A 410 6.27 -12.01 21.59
CA SER A 410 6.12 -11.81 23.02
C SER A 410 6.58 -10.45 23.51
N GLU A 411 7.48 -9.79 22.78
CA GLU A 411 8.00 -8.48 23.13
C GLU A 411 7.54 -7.39 22.15
N GLN A 412 7.71 -6.15 22.59
CA GLN A 412 7.26 -4.97 21.86
C GLN A 412 8.39 -3.93 21.82
N VAL A 413 8.68 -3.39 20.62
CA VAL A 413 9.62 -2.26 20.49
C VAL A 413 9.03 -0.99 21.15
N THR A 414 9.85 0.02 21.35
CA THR A 414 9.42 1.30 21.93
C THR A 414 8.30 1.95 21.13
N ALA A 415 7.39 2.64 21.84
CA ALA A 415 6.26 3.34 21.21
C ALA A 415 6.77 4.50 20.34
N TYR A 416 6.11 4.67 19.20
CA TYR A 416 6.38 5.74 18.26
C TYR A 416 5.59 7.00 18.62
N HIS A 417 6.27 8.16 18.63
CA HIS A 417 5.65 9.47 18.78
C HIS A 417 6.34 10.46 17.83
N SER A 418 5.58 11.22 17.07
CA SER A 418 6.10 12.29 16.23
C SER A 418 5.24 13.53 16.34
N LEU A 419 5.88 14.67 16.43
CA LEU A 419 5.26 16.00 16.31
C LEU A 419 5.95 16.71 15.16
N ASP A 420 5.19 17.06 14.13
CA ASP A 420 5.71 17.66 12.91
C ASP A 420 5.12 19.06 12.71
N LEU A 421 5.97 20.00 12.27
CA LEU A 421 5.57 21.35 11.88
C LEU A 421 5.76 21.53 10.38
N THR A 422 4.73 21.99 9.70
CA THR A 422 4.79 22.36 8.28
C THR A 422 4.38 23.82 8.14
N VAL A 423 5.20 24.61 7.48
CA VAL A 423 4.90 26.01 7.15
C VAL A 423 5.00 26.16 5.64
N ASN A 424 3.95 26.64 5.01
CA ASN A 424 3.99 26.94 3.58
C ASN A 424 3.34 28.29 3.27
N LYS A 425 3.80 28.90 2.18
CA LYS A 425 3.29 30.18 1.68
C LYS A 425 3.16 30.15 0.17
N ILE A 426 2.01 30.60 -0.31
CA ILE A 426 1.78 30.83 -1.73
C ILE A 426 2.07 32.30 -2.04
N PHE A 427 2.94 32.52 -3.04
CA PHE A 427 3.23 33.85 -3.60
C PHE A 427 2.58 33.91 -4.98
N PRO A 428 1.51 34.71 -5.16
CA PRO A 428 0.94 34.90 -6.48
C PRO A 428 1.92 35.68 -7.37
N LEU A 429 2.13 35.19 -8.60
CA LEU A 429 2.91 35.84 -9.63
C LEU A 429 1.99 36.22 -10.80
N ASN A 430 2.43 37.13 -11.67
CA ASN A 430 1.62 37.60 -12.82
C ASN A 430 1.17 36.47 -13.75
N LYS A 431 1.91 35.37 -13.85
CA LYS A 431 1.59 34.22 -14.74
C LYS A 431 1.71 32.87 -13.99
N GLY A 432 1.44 32.83 -12.68
CA GLY A 432 1.53 31.59 -11.91
C GLY A 432 1.59 31.80 -10.43
N HIS A 433 2.04 30.80 -9.71
CA HIS A 433 2.23 30.85 -8.26
C HIS A 433 3.58 30.23 -7.90
N LEU A 434 4.25 30.81 -6.91
CA LEU A 434 5.38 30.19 -6.22
C LEU A 434 4.88 29.66 -4.88
N LEU A 435 5.07 28.37 -4.61
CA LEU A 435 4.84 27.78 -3.30
C LEU A 435 6.19 27.55 -2.63
N ALA A 436 6.44 28.24 -1.50
CA ALA A 436 7.54 27.92 -0.61
C ALA A 436 7.01 27.09 0.56
N PHE A 437 7.73 26.04 0.94
CA PHE A 437 7.37 25.20 2.08
C PHE A 437 8.61 24.82 2.90
N PHE A 438 8.36 24.61 4.19
CA PHE A 438 9.36 24.17 5.15
C PHE A 438 8.69 23.16 6.09
N THR A 439 9.35 22.06 6.38
CA THR A 439 8.85 21.01 7.28
C THR A 439 9.95 20.60 8.24
N ILE A 440 9.59 20.54 9.53
CA ILE A 440 10.38 19.91 10.58
C ILE A 440 9.61 18.68 11.01
N THR A 441 10.22 17.52 10.95
CA THR A 441 9.66 16.26 11.43
C THR A 441 10.26 15.89 12.77
N ASN A 442 9.49 15.16 13.59
CA ASN A 442 9.93 14.66 14.89
C ASN A 442 10.51 15.74 15.83
N MET A 443 9.82 16.88 15.98
CA MET A 443 10.23 17.99 16.88
C MET A 443 10.42 17.56 18.34
N LEU A 444 9.89 16.39 18.74
CA LEU A 444 10.05 15.83 20.08
C LEU A 444 11.40 15.14 20.28
N ASP A 445 12.18 14.99 19.21
CA ASP A 445 13.47 14.29 19.18
C ASP A 445 13.40 12.89 19.84
N LYS A 446 12.31 12.17 19.62
CA LYS A 446 12.12 10.81 20.12
C LYS A 446 12.84 9.82 19.21
N SER A 447 13.62 8.92 19.82
CA SER A 447 14.16 7.75 19.11
C SER A 447 13.00 6.80 18.76
N ASN A 448 12.48 6.94 17.57
CA ASN A 448 11.39 6.11 17.02
C ASN A 448 12.01 4.93 16.28
N ARG A 449 12.32 3.85 16.99
CA ARG A 449 12.94 2.63 16.45
C ARG A 449 11.89 1.62 16.01
#